data_7e2c65197c5a7a811b96a63007180cf9
#
_entry.id   7e2c65197c5a7a811b96a63007180cf9
#
_cell.length_a   1.000
_cell.length_b   1.000
_cell.length_c   1.000
_cell.angle_alpha   90.00
_cell.angle_beta   90.00
_cell.angle_gamma   90.00
#
_symmetry.space_group_name_H-M   'P 1'
#
loop_
_entity.id
_entity.type
_entity.pdbx_description
1 polymer ?
#
loop_
_entity_poly.entity_id
_entity_poly.type
_entity_poly.pdbx_seq_one_letter_code
_entity_poly.pdbx_strand_id
1 'polypeptide(L)'
;MVATTLTATLMLSDPLDISPAALTAINADTQFRWTGSTEVFSAVEIEIGFLTNDGFLDVFCVARDDGEFSFPQNIKDQIGSLQVSSVLFARSAFNTVTNGSSRLLIFNDYEL
;
A
#
# COMPACT_ATOMS: atom_id res chain seq x y z
N MET A 1 -16.98 -13.88 -35.75
CA MET A 1 -16.15 -13.60 -34.58
C MET A 1 -16.65 -14.40 -33.40
N VAL A 2 -15.77 -15.10 -32.74
CA VAL A 2 -16.12 -15.86 -31.52
C VAL A 2 -15.80 -15.00 -30.33
N ALA A 3 -16.78 -14.77 -29.45
CA ALA A 3 -16.56 -14.05 -28.21
C ALA A 3 -15.81 -14.95 -27.22
N THR A 4 -14.80 -14.38 -26.57
CA THR A 4 -14.06 -15.07 -25.52
C THR A 4 -14.53 -14.56 -24.16
N THR A 5 -14.87 -15.51 -23.28
CA THR A 5 -15.26 -15.17 -21.90
C THR A 5 -14.11 -15.55 -20.97
N LEU A 6 -13.69 -14.58 -20.17
CA LEU A 6 -12.74 -14.81 -19.08
C LEU A 6 -13.47 -14.66 -17.75
N THR A 7 -13.21 -15.60 -16.85
CA THR A 7 -13.78 -15.59 -15.51
C THR A 7 -12.65 -15.67 -14.49
N ALA A 8 -12.69 -14.82 -13.49
CA ALA A 8 -11.76 -14.85 -12.38
C ALA A 8 -12.47 -14.55 -11.08
N THR A 9 -11.91 -15.07 -9.99
CA THR A 9 -12.42 -14.85 -8.65
C THR A 9 -11.31 -14.26 -7.81
N LEU A 10 -11.62 -13.19 -7.07
CA LEU A 10 -10.73 -12.56 -6.14
C LEU A 10 -11.47 -12.33 -4.82
N MET A 11 -10.85 -12.76 -3.72
CA MET A 11 -11.39 -12.48 -2.39
C MET A 11 -11.18 -11.01 -2.06
N LEU A 12 -12.09 -10.44 -1.28
CA LEU A 12 -11.93 -9.08 -0.76
C LEU A 12 -10.66 -9.01 0.10
N SER A 13 -9.91 -7.92 -0.03
CA SER A 13 -8.74 -7.69 0.80
C SER A 13 -9.13 -7.60 2.27
N ASP A 14 -8.32 -8.23 3.13
CA ASP A 14 -8.50 -8.09 4.58
C ASP A 14 -8.25 -6.64 5.00
N PRO A 15 -8.99 -6.14 6.01
CA PRO A 15 -8.72 -4.82 6.55
C PRO A 15 -7.28 -4.68 7.05
N LEU A 16 -6.69 -3.51 6.84
CA LEU A 16 -5.43 -3.16 7.45
C LEU A 16 -5.63 -2.82 8.93
N ASP A 17 -4.88 -3.48 9.79
CA ASP A 17 -4.98 -3.34 11.23
C ASP A 17 -3.84 -2.50 11.84
N ILE A 18 -3.34 -1.53 11.09
CA ILE A 18 -2.31 -0.60 11.59
C ILE A 18 -2.88 0.19 12.76
N SER A 19 -2.15 0.23 13.87
CA SER A 19 -2.59 0.94 15.07
C SER A 19 -2.81 2.43 14.78
N PRO A 20 -3.97 3.01 15.14
CA PRO A 20 -4.20 4.46 15.01
C PRO A 20 -3.16 5.29 15.74
N ALA A 21 -2.64 4.83 16.87
CA ALA A 21 -1.59 5.54 17.59
C ALA A 21 -0.29 5.65 16.78
N ALA A 22 0.04 4.64 15.98
CA ALA A 22 1.20 4.68 15.09
C ALA A 22 1.01 5.71 13.97
N LEU A 23 -0.22 6.03 13.59
CA LEU A 23 -0.53 6.97 12.52
C LEU A 23 -0.50 8.42 12.98
N THR A 24 -0.57 8.70 14.27
CA THR A 24 -0.59 10.07 14.82
C THR A 24 0.79 10.60 15.18
N ALA A 25 1.80 9.74 15.26
CA ALA A 25 3.14 10.10 15.69
C ALA A 25 4.20 9.65 14.68
N ILE A 26 3.91 9.77 13.38
CA ILE A 26 4.81 9.33 12.32
C ILE A 26 6.04 10.24 12.25
N ASN A 27 7.21 9.63 12.21
CA ASN A 27 8.48 10.30 11.95
C ASN A 27 9.38 9.40 11.08
N ALA A 28 10.58 9.84 10.78
CA ALA A 28 11.51 9.11 9.92
C ALA A 28 11.84 7.71 10.42
N ASP A 29 11.79 7.47 11.72
CA ASP A 29 12.15 6.19 12.33
C ASP A 29 10.96 5.28 12.65
N THR A 30 9.75 5.69 12.28
CA THR A 30 8.55 4.91 12.55
C THR A 30 8.60 3.56 11.84
N GLN A 31 8.30 2.49 12.59
CA GLN A 31 8.04 1.17 12.03
C GLN A 31 6.54 0.93 11.99
N PHE A 32 6.05 0.61 10.79
CA PHE A 32 4.65 0.28 10.59
C PHE A 32 4.50 -1.23 10.68
N ARG A 33 3.48 -1.70 11.40
CA ARG A 33 3.19 -3.12 11.57
C ARG A 33 1.72 -3.36 11.38
N TRP A 34 1.41 -4.46 10.71
CA TRP A 34 0.05 -4.94 10.46
C TRP A 34 0.06 -6.46 10.35
N THR A 35 -1.11 -7.05 10.27
CA THR A 35 -1.21 -8.48 9.95
C THR A 35 -1.03 -8.65 8.44
N GLY A 36 -0.03 -9.40 8.03
CA GLY A 36 0.23 -9.68 6.61
C GLY A 36 -0.92 -10.43 5.97
N SER A 37 -1.08 -10.26 4.66
CA SER A 37 -2.12 -10.93 3.90
C SER A 37 -1.71 -12.38 3.59
N THR A 38 -2.72 -13.27 3.53
CA THR A 38 -2.56 -14.63 3.01
C THR A 38 -2.75 -14.70 1.49
N GLU A 39 -3.14 -13.59 0.87
CA GLU A 39 -3.31 -13.52 -0.58
C GLU A 39 -1.96 -13.65 -1.30
N VAL A 40 -1.97 -14.41 -2.42
CA VAL A 40 -0.73 -14.70 -3.16
C VAL A 40 -0.11 -13.44 -3.75
N PHE A 41 -0.95 -12.55 -4.25
CA PHE A 41 -0.53 -11.28 -4.83
C PHE A 41 -1.20 -10.14 -4.08
N SER A 42 -0.52 -9.64 -3.08
CA SER A 42 -0.98 -8.44 -2.37
C SER A 42 0.19 -7.50 -2.09
N ALA A 43 -0.13 -6.22 -2.01
CA ALA A 43 0.82 -5.17 -1.69
C ALA A 43 0.14 -4.12 -0.82
N VAL A 44 0.94 -3.35 -0.09
CA VAL A 44 0.45 -2.22 0.68
C VAL A 44 1.04 -0.95 0.10
N GLU A 45 0.17 -0.05 -0.34
CA GLU A 45 0.53 1.28 -0.78
C GLU A 45 0.54 2.21 0.41
N ILE A 46 1.57 3.03 0.51
CA ILE A 46 1.78 3.95 1.62
C ILE A 46 2.03 5.33 1.03
N GLU A 47 1.13 6.27 1.31
CA GLU A 47 1.28 7.67 0.94
C GLU A 47 1.29 8.52 2.20
N ILE A 48 2.36 9.26 2.43
CA ILE A 48 2.48 10.12 3.59
C ILE A 48 2.97 11.49 3.14
N GLY A 49 2.23 12.52 3.47
CA GLY A 49 2.61 13.90 3.25
C GLY A 49 3.21 14.52 4.50
N PHE A 50 4.34 15.19 4.35
CA PHE A 50 5.00 15.94 5.42
C PHE A 50 4.99 17.42 5.09
N LEU A 51 4.84 18.26 6.11
CA LEU A 51 4.89 19.71 5.96
C LEU A 51 6.34 20.17 5.79
N THR A 52 6.57 21.00 4.78
CA THR A 52 7.84 21.72 4.59
C THR A 52 7.60 23.22 4.73
N ASN A 53 8.66 24.02 4.70
CA ASN A 53 8.53 25.49 4.75
C ASN A 53 7.79 26.05 3.52
N ASP A 54 7.86 25.36 2.39
CA ASP A 54 7.36 25.84 1.12
C ASP A 54 6.18 25.00 0.57
N GLY A 55 5.69 24.04 1.34
CA GLY A 55 4.61 23.16 0.89
C GLY A 55 4.64 21.80 1.56
N PHE A 56 4.73 20.75 0.74
CA PHE A 56 4.67 19.37 1.22
C PHE A 56 5.77 18.52 0.60
N LEU A 57 6.26 17.56 1.37
CA LEU A 57 7.04 16.44 0.86
C LEU A 57 6.11 15.22 0.85
N ASP A 58 5.80 14.70 -0.32
CA ASP A 58 4.98 13.50 -0.46
C ASP A 58 5.88 12.28 -0.63
N VAL A 59 5.66 11.29 0.23
CA VAL A 59 6.35 10.01 0.18
C VAL A 59 5.36 8.94 -0.26
N PHE A 60 5.65 8.30 -1.38
CA PHE A 60 4.85 7.19 -1.89
C PHE A 60 5.71 5.92 -1.94
N CYS A 61 5.22 4.88 -1.30
CA CYS A 61 5.89 3.59 -1.25
C CYS A 61 4.91 2.46 -1.56
N VAL A 62 5.42 1.40 -2.18
CA VAL A 62 4.70 0.13 -2.33
C VAL A 62 5.50 -0.92 -1.57
N ALA A 63 4.90 -1.50 -0.57
CA ALA A 63 5.54 -2.47 0.31
C ALA A 63 4.98 -3.87 0.07
N ARG A 64 5.80 -4.88 0.37
CA ARG A 64 5.31 -6.24 0.47
C ARG A 64 4.28 -6.31 1.60
N ASP A 65 3.26 -7.14 1.41
CA ASP A 65 2.25 -7.36 2.44
C ASP A 65 2.69 -8.45 3.42
N ASP A 66 3.82 -8.19 4.08
CA ASP A 66 4.49 -9.12 4.99
C ASP A 66 4.36 -8.71 6.47
N GLY A 67 3.59 -7.67 6.73
CA GLY A 67 3.29 -7.25 8.11
C GLY A 67 4.16 -6.13 8.66
N GLU A 68 5.13 -5.63 7.91
CA GLU A 68 5.99 -4.56 8.41
C GLU A 68 6.55 -3.68 7.29
N PHE A 69 6.79 -2.42 7.62
CA PHE A 69 7.46 -1.47 6.75
C PHE A 69 8.18 -0.41 7.59
N SER A 70 9.37 -0.03 7.13
CA SER A 70 10.07 1.15 7.61
C SER A 70 10.70 1.89 6.43
N PHE A 71 10.87 3.21 6.57
CA PHE A 71 11.43 4.01 5.47
C PHE A 71 12.87 3.60 5.18
N PRO A 72 13.27 3.48 3.89
CA PRO A 72 14.67 3.37 3.52
C PRO A 72 15.48 4.57 3.99
N GLN A 73 16.78 4.41 4.20
CA GLN A 73 17.61 5.45 4.78
C GLN A 73 17.60 6.75 3.97
N ASN A 74 17.62 6.66 2.63
CA ASN A 74 17.55 7.85 1.77
C ASN A 74 16.25 8.63 1.94
N ILE A 75 15.14 7.95 2.25
CA ILE A 75 13.86 8.58 2.53
C ILE A 75 13.85 9.16 3.94
N LYS A 76 14.40 8.44 4.93
CA LYS A 76 14.55 8.96 6.30
C LYS A 76 15.33 10.27 6.30
N ASP A 77 16.39 10.37 5.50
CA ASP A 77 17.20 11.57 5.40
C ASP A 77 16.41 12.76 4.85
N GLN A 78 15.50 12.52 3.92
CA GLN A 78 14.63 13.57 3.37
C GLN A 78 13.53 13.97 4.34
N ILE A 79 12.95 13.04 5.07
CA ILE A 79 11.92 13.33 6.07
C ILE A 79 12.52 14.16 7.22
N GLY A 80 13.69 13.75 7.72
CA GLY A 80 14.34 14.43 8.82
C GLY A 80 13.40 14.59 10.02
N SER A 81 13.14 15.84 10.40
CA SER A 81 12.25 16.21 11.52
C SER A 81 10.92 16.83 11.05
N LEU A 82 10.56 16.66 9.78
CA LEU A 82 9.31 17.20 9.25
C LEU A 82 8.10 16.60 9.95
N GLN A 83 7.04 17.40 10.07
CA GLN A 83 5.80 16.99 10.68
C GLN A 83 4.89 16.33 9.64
N VAL A 84 4.26 15.21 10.00
CA VAL A 84 3.28 14.55 9.16
C VAL A 84 2.02 15.40 9.02
N SER A 85 1.48 15.42 7.81
CA SER A 85 0.28 16.18 7.44
C SER A 85 -0.85 15.29 6.97
N SER A 86 -0.53 14.23 6.24
CA SER A 86 -1.53 13.31 5.69
C SER A 86 -0.97 11.90 5.61
N VAL A 87 -1.87 10.92 5.73
CA VAL A 87 -1.52 9.50 5.69
C VAL A 87 -2.58 8.73 4.94
N LEU A 88 -2.15 7.92 3.99
CA LEU A 88 -3.01 6.95 3.32
C LEU A 88 -2.30 5.60 3.29
N PHE A 89 -2.99 4.56 3.75
CA PHE A 89 -2.56 3.18 3.60
C PHE A 89 -3.64 2.42 2.85
N ALA A 90 -3.24 1.68 1.82
CA ALA A 90 -4.14 0.87 1.05
C ALA A 90 -3.55 -0.51 0.82
N ARG A 91 -4.32 -1.56 1.08
CA ARG A 91 -3.96 -2.93 0.72
C ARG A 91 -4.64 -3.27 -0.59
N SER A 92 -3.87 -3.75 -1.55
CA SER A 92 -4.37 -4.23 -2.83
C SER A 92 -4.05 -5.70 -2.98
N ALA A 93 -5.05 -6.49 -3.35
CA ALA A 93 -4.87 -7.86 -3.82
C ALA A 93 -5.24 -7.91 -5.30
N PHE A 94 -4.53 -8.72 -6.06
CA PHE A 94 -4.78 -8.81 -7.49
C PHE A 94 -4.60 -10.23 -8.01
N ASN A 95 -5.30 -10.52 -9.10
CA ASN A 95 -5.23 -11.80 -9.78
C ASN A 95 -5.23 -11.60 -11.30
N THR A 96 -4.57 -12.49 -12.02
CA THR A 96 -4.55 -12.49 -13.48
C THR A 96 -5.08 -13.79 -14.02
N VAL A 97 -5.96 -13.70 -15.01
CA VAL A 97 -6.47 -14.86 -15.76
C VAL A 97 -6.12 -14.67 -17.22
N THR A 98 -5.57 -15.70 -17.83
CA THR A 98 -5.25 -15.71 -19.26
C THR A 98 -6.01 -16.82 -19.96
N ASN A 99 -6.44 -16.54 -21.20
CA ASN A 99 -7.04 -17.51 -22.10
C ASN A 99 -6.56 -17.20 -23.52
N GLY A 100 -5.60 -17.98 -24.02
CA GLY A 100 -4.94 -17.69 -25.28
C GLY A 100 -4.20 -16.36 -25.22
N SER A 101 -4.59 -15.42 -26.09
CA SER A 101 -4.01 -14.07 -26.14
C SER A 101 -4.76 -13.06 -25.25
N SER A 102 -5.84 -13.47 -24.60
CA SER A 102 -6.63 -12.58 -23.73
C SER A 102 -6.14 -12.67 -22.30
N ARG A 103 -6.11 -11.53 -21.61
CA ARG A 103 -5.71 -11.42 -20.21
C ARG A 103 -6.69 -10.57 -19.44
N LEU A 104 -7.05 -11.01 -18.25
CA LEU A 104 -7.88 -10.28 -17.30
C LEU A 104 -7.08 -10.03 -16.03
N LEU A 105 -7.01 -8.76 -15.60
CA LEU A 105 -6.41 -8.37 -14.35
C LEU A 105 -7.49 -7.83 -13.42
N ILE A 106 -7.58 -8.40 -12.23
CA ILE A 106 -8.57 -8.04 -11.21
C ILE A 106 -7.86 -7.42 -10.02
N PHE A 107 -8.36 -6.29 -9.57
CA PHE A 107 -7.90 -5.59 -8.36
C PHE A 107 -8.97 -5.59 -7.30
N ASN A 108 -8.52 -5.61 -6.05
CA ASN A 108 -9.36 -5.38 -4.88
C ASN A 108 -8.54 -4.56 -3.87
N ASP A 109 -9.04 -3.38 -3.53
CA ASP A 109 -8.35 -2.44 -2.64
C ASP A 109 -9.09 -2.27 -1.32
N TYR A 110 -8.33 -2.16 -0.24
CA TYR A 110 -8.82 -1.68 1.06
C TYR A 110 -8.00 -0.49 1.50
N GLU A 111 -8.65 0.63 1.76
CA GLU A 111 -8.01 1.87 2.22
C GLU A 111 -8.29 2.09 3.71
N LEU A 112 -7.29 2.57 4.39
CA LEU A 112 -7.37 2.90 5.80
C LEU A 112 -7.64 4.40 5.98
#